data_0ad3cf97c9728980aeb6cdd15865f3f3
#
_entry.id   0ad3cf97c9728980aeb6cdd15865f3f3
#
_cell.length_a   1.000
_cell.length_b   1.000
_cell.length_c   1.000
_cell.angle_alpha   90.00
_cell.angle_beta   90.00
_cell.angle_gamma   90.00
#
_symmetry.space_group_name_H-M   'P 1'
#
loop_
_entity.id
_entity.type
_entity.pdbx_description
1 polymer ?
#
loop_
_entity_poly.entity_id
_entity_poly.type
_entity_poly.pdbx_seq_one_letter_code
_entity_poly.pdbx_strand_id
1 'polypeptide(L)'
;STPIKSSAASDVYKRQGFIMAKKELQVSAIENGTVIDHIPADKLFDVINVLGITGMDNAMTFGANLKSSKLGKKAIIKIWDKFLEDDEVNKLALVAPSAKINIIRDYDVVEKKTVNVPEKVEGIVKCMNPKCITNHEKVRTKFTVVKDSPIVLKCHYCEKLTDQEHMEMN
;
A
#
# COMPACT_ATOMS: atom_id res chain seq x y z
N SER A 1 54.30 -17.05 12.59
CA SER A 1 53.61 -15.84 13.04
C SER A 1 52.60 -15.26 12.02
N THR A 2 52.66 -15.67 10.79
CA THR A 2 51.71 -15.25 9.72
C THR A 2 50.29 -15.85 9.79
N PRO A 3 50.01 -17.04 10.41
CA PRO A 3 48.66 -17.61 10.45
C PRO A 3 47.69 -16.85 11.37
N ILE A 4 48.18 -16.12 12.37
CA ILE A 4 47.32 -15.44 13.36
C ILE A 4 46.66 -14.19 12.76
N LYS A 5 47.33 -13.47 11.87
CA LYS A 5 46.76 -12.28 11.18
C LYS A 5 45.68 -12.62 10.17
N SER A 6 45.77 -13.76 9.48
CA SER A 6 44.76 -14.19 8.52
C SER A 6 43.50 -14.73 9.20
N SER A 7 43.59 -15.38 10.36
CA SER A 7 42.41 -15.83 11.13
C SER A 7 41.65 -14.65 11.73
N ALA A 8 42.34 -13.61 12.24
CA ALA A 8 41.69 -12.41 12.79
C ALA A 8 40.92 -11.63 11.67
N ALA A 9 41.50 -11.50 10.48
CA ALA A 9 40.83 -10.88 9.35
C ALA A 9 39.60 -11.67 8.89
N SER A 10 39.69 -13.01 8.85
CA SER A 10 38.58 -13.91 8.56
C SER A 10 37.44 -13.81 9.59
N ASP A 11 37.79 -13.71 10.88
CA ASP A 11 36.80 -13.56 11.98
C ASP A 11 36.09 -12.19 11.94
N VAL A 12 36.80 -11.12 11.59
CA VAL A 12 36.20 -9.79 11.39
C VAL A 12 35.24 -9.80 10.19
N TYR A 13 35.61 -10.45 9.10
CA TYR A 13 34.72 -10.61 7.93
C TYR A 13 33.47 -11.44 8.25
N LYS A 14 33.62 -12.54 8.96
CA LYS A 14 32.50 -13.38 9.42
C LYS A 14 31.60 -12.63 10.39
N ARG A 15 32.14 -11.80 11.29
CA ARG A 15 31.36 -10.95 12.19
C ARG A 15 30.62 -9.85 11.45
N GLN A 16 31.21 -9.23 10.46
CA GLN A 16 30.54 -8.22 9.63
C GLN A 16 29.43 -8.85 8.76
N GLY A 17 29.66 -10.02 8.16
CA GLY A 17 28.65 -10.80 7.45
C GLY A 17 27.49 -11.23 8.36
N PHE A 18 27.81 -11.63 9.60
CA PHE A 18 26.82 -12.00 10.61
C PHE A 18 26.02 -10.78 11.13
N ILE A 19 26.65 -9.62 11.27
CA ILE A 19 25.98 -8.35 11.66
C ILE A 19 25.11 -7.83 10.51
N MET A 20 25.51 -8.00 9.26
CA MET A 20 24.69 -7.64 8.11
C MET A 20 23.51 -8.60 7.91
N ALA A 21 23.66 -9.90 8.21
CA ALA A 21 22.58 -10.87 8.22
C ALA A 21 21.55 -10.63 9.35
N LYS A 22 21.95 -9.96 10.42
CA LYS A 22 21.08 -9.51 11.52
C LYS A 22 20.34 -8.20 11.27
N LYS A 23 20.33 -7.65 10.07
CA LYS A 23 19.24 -6.76 9.66
C LYS A 23 17.99 -7.63 9.56
N GLU A 24 17.42 -7.93 10.73
CA GLU A 24 16.14 -8.60 10.82
C GLU A 24 15.16 -7.86 9.91
N LEU A 25 14.71 -8.54 8.88
CA LEU A 25 13.56 -8.07 8.14
C LEU A 25 12.42 -8.00 9.16
N GLN A 26 12.00 -6.81 9.53
CA GLN A 26 10.89 -6.61 10.46
C GLN A 26 9.60 -7.30 9.96
N VAL A 27 9.58 -7.68 8.70
CA VAL A 27 8.49 -8.44 8.06
C VAL A 27 9.12 -9.50 7.14
N SER A 28 8.70 -10.75 7.26
CA SER A 28 9.21 -11.90 6.49
C SER A 28 9.19 -11.65 4.98
N ALA A 29 10.17 -12.17 4.24
CA ALA A 29 10.11 -12.23 2.78
C ALA A 29 8.98 -13.15 2.32
N ILE A 30 8.41 -12.86 1.15
CA ILE A 30 7.42 -13.74 0.50
C ILE A 30 8.02 -14.32 -0.77
N GLU A 31 7.65 -15.56 -1.09
CA GLU A 31 8.10 -16.24 -2.29
C GLU A 31 7.40 -15.70 -3.54
N ASN A 32 6.06 -15.70 -3.51
CA ASN A 32 5.22 -15.21 -4.59
C ASN A 32 4.10 -14.34 -4.02
N GLY A 33 3.73 -13.29 -4.72
CA GLY A 33 2.60 -12.44 -4.34
C GLY A 33 2.87 -10.96 -4.52
N THR A 34 2.14 -10.16 -3.75
CA THR A 34 2.22 -8.69 -3.81
C THR A 34 2.68 -8.12 -2.47
N VAL A 35 3.59 -7.16 -2.56
CA VAL A 35 4.00 -6.33 -1.43
C VAL A 35 3.57 -4.89 -1.71
N ILE A 36 2.75 -4.34 -0.83
CA ILE A 36 2.34 -2.94 -0.84
C ILE A 36 3.18 -2.23 0.22
N ASP A 37 4.08 -1.37 -0.21
CA ASP A 37 4.99 -0.61 0.66
C ASP A 37 4.67 0.89 0.61
N HIS A 38 5.27 1.68 1.48
CA HIS A 38 5.10 3.14 1.59
C HIS A 38 3.65 3.58 1.84
N ILE A 39 2.87 2.76 2.53
CA ILE A 39 1.56 3.15 3.04
C ILE A 39 1.78 4.07 4.24
N PRO A 40 1.15 5.26 4.33
CA PRO A 40 1.15 6.04 5.56
C PRO A 40 0.63 5.19 6.73
N ALA A 41 1.29 5.23 7.89
CA ALA A 41 1.00 4.29 8.97
C ALA A 41 -0.46 4.38 9.50
N ASP A 42 -1.06 5.56 9.45
CA ASP A 42 -2.45 5.85 9.80
C ASP A 42 -3.48 5.36 8.76
N LYS A 43 -3.02 5.07 7.53
CA LYS A 43 -3.87 4.59 6.41
C LYS A 43 -3.88 3.08 6.21
N LEU A 44 -3.20 2.33 7.06
CA LEU A 44 -3.11 0.86 6.92
C LEU A 44 -4.49 0.20 6.87
N PHE A 45 -5.38 0.54 7.80
CA PHE A 45 -6.71 -0.07 7.89
C PHE A 45 -7.63 0.38 6.75
N ASP A 46 -7.50 1.62 6.29
CA ASP A 46 -8.22 2.11 5.12
C ASP A 46 -7.83 1.32 3.86
N VAL A 47 -6.54 1.01 3.69
CA VAL A 47 -6.03 0.18 2.60
C VAL A 47 -6.58 -1.26 2.70
N ILE A 48 -6.58 -1.84 3.89
CA ILE A 48 -7.15 -3.18 4.14
C ILE A 48 -8.62 -3.23 3.73
N ASN A 49 -9.39 -2.23 4.11
CA ASN A 49 -10.83 -2.14 3.81
C ASN A 49 -11.09 -1.95 2.32
N VAL A 50 -10.39 -1.02 1.68
CA VAL A 50 -10.61 -0.66 0.27
C VAL A 50 -10.24 -1.80 -0.68
N LEU A 51 -9.24 -2.60 -0.32
CA LEU A 51 -8.84 -3.80 -1.07
C LEU A 51 -9.69 -5.03 -0.74
N GLY A 52 -10.56 -4.95 0.28
CA GLY A 52 -11.38 -6.09 0.71
C GLY A 52 -10.55 -7.28 1.22
N ILE A 53 -9.36 -7.02 1.75
CA ILE A 53 -8.38 -8.06 2.12
C ILE A 53 -8.94 -9.02 3.16
N THR A 54 -9.80 -8.57 4.06
CA THR A 54 -10.40 -9.40 5.12
C THR A 54 -11.25 -10.56 4.60
N GLY A 55 -11.70 -10.49 3.34
CA GLY A 55 -12.46 -11.57 2.68
C GLY A 55 -11.61 -12.52 1.84
N MET A 56 -10.29 -12.38 1.86
CA MET A 56 -9.38 -13.24 1.09
C MET A 56 -8.88 -14.41 1.94
N ASP A 57 -8.75 -15.59 1.34
CA ASP A 57 -8.17 -16.79 1.96
C ASP A 57 -6.64 -16.81 1.90
N ASN A 58 -6.02 -15.84 1.22
CA ASN A 58 -4.58 -15.76 1.07
C ASN A 58 -3.88 -15.47 2.41
N ALA A 59 -2.75 -16.10 2.63
CA ALA A 59 -1.88 -15.75 3.75
C ALA A 59 -1.39 -14.30 3.59
N MET A 60 -1.35 -13.53 4.67
CA MET A 60 -0.90 -12.15 4.62
C MET A 60 -0.21 -11.70 5.90
N THR A 61 0.66 -10.72 5.76
CA THR A 61 1.39 -10.12 6.88
C THR A 61 1.28 -8.60 6.79
N PHE A 62 1.07 -7.97 7.94
CA PHE A 62 1.01 -6.53 8.07
C PHE A 62 2.13 -6.03 8.97
N GLY A 63 2.74 -4.93 8.59
CA GLY A 63 3.65 -4.19 9.45
C GLY A 63 3.23 -2.74 9.54
N ALA A 64 3.13 -2.19 10.74
CA ALA A 64 2.80 -0.79 10.97
C ALA A 64 3.91 -0.08 11.74
N ASN A 65 3.94 1.25 11.65
CA ASN A 65 4.89 2.11 12.35
C ASN A 65 6.37 1.79 12.05
N LEU A 66 6.65 1.24 10.88
CA LEU A 66 8.00 0.98 10.40
C LEU A 66 8.70 2.30 10.07
N LYS A 67 10.00 2.40 10.36
CA LYS A 67 10.77 3.60 10.02
C LYS A 67 10.82 3.84 8.52
N SER A 68 10.55 5.07 8.11
CA SER A 68 10.59 5.52 6.72
C SER A 68 11.27 6.87 6.62
N SER A 69 12.27 6.98 5.75
CA SER A 69 12.93 8.27 5.49
C SER A 69 12.02 9.28 4.79
N LYS A 70 11.04 8.80 4.02
CA LYS A 70 10.10 9.65 3.27
C LYS A 70 8.85 10.03 4.06
N LEU A 71 8.30 9.11 4.86
CA LEU A 71 7.02 9.27 5.55
C LEU A 71 7.17 9.39 7.08
N GLY A 72 8.41 9.32 7.61
CA GLY A 72 8.67 9.17 9.04
C GLY A 72 8.29 7.77 9.53
N LYS A 73 7.01 7.42 9.47
CA LYS A 73 6.48 6.06 9.74
C LYS A 73 5.67 5.56 8.55
N LYS A 74 5.86 4.30 8.21
CA LYS A 74 5.11 3.63 7.14
C LYS A 74 4.49 2.33 7.60
N ALA A 75 3.51 1.87 6.86
CA ALA A 75 3.00 0.51 6.92
C ALA A 75 3.35 -0.27 5.65
N ILE A 76 3.32 -1.58 5.76
CA ILE A 76 3.54 -2.53 4.68
C ILE A 76 2.50 -3.64 4.77
N ILE A 77 2.04 -4.12 3.63
CA ILE A 77 1.17 -5.29 3.50
C ILE A 77 1.83 -6.27 2.55
N LYS A 78 1.90 -7.53 2.93
CA LYS A 78 2.37 -8.62 2.07
C LYS A 78 1.26 -9.65 1.95
N ILE A 79 0.92 -10.03 0.72
CA ILE A 79 -0.14 -10.97 0.39
C ILE A 79 0.48 -12.06 -0.46
N TRP A 80 0.46 -13.31 0.06
CA TRP A 80 0.97 -14.48 -0.66
C TRP A 80 0.02 -14.88 -1.79
N ASP A 81 0.58 -15.27 -2.91
CA ASP A 81 -0.12 -15.85 -4.06
C ASP A 81 -1.29 -15.00 -4.61
N LYS A 82 -1.29 -13.70 -4.33
CA LYS A 82 -2.23 -12.71 -4.87
C LYS A 82 -1.47 -11.63 -5.63
N PHE A 83 -1.89 -11.39 -6.85
CA PHE A 83 -1.42 -10.31 -7.70
C PHE A 83 -2.55 -9.31 -7.88
N LEU A 84 -2.32 -8.04 -7.52
CA LEU A 84 -3.32 -6.99 -7.61
C LEU A 84 -3.61 -6.62 -9.06
N GLU A 85 -4.90 -6.54 -9.39
CA GLU A 85 -5.40 -6.07 -10.68
C GLU A 85 -5.43 -4.53 -10.74
N ASP A 86 -5.55 -3.97 -11.92
CA ASP A 86 -5.50 -2.52 -12.13
C ASP A 86 -6.63 -1.77 -11.37
N ASP A 87 -7.81 -2.36 -11.26
CA ASP A 87 -8.92 -1.79 -10.47
C ASP A 87 -8.59 -1.74 -8.98
N GLU A 88 -7.91 -2.75 -8.44
CA GLU A 88 -7.45 -2.77 -7.05
C GLU A 88 -6.36 -1.73 -6.82
N VAL A 89 -5.45 -1.57 -7.78
CA VAL A 89 -4.41 -0.54 -7.77
C VAL A 89 -5.03 0.87 -7.78
N ASN A 90 -6.04 1.09 -8.59
CA ASN A 90 -6.75 2.37 -8.68
C ASN A 90 -7.49 2.73 -7.38
N LYS A 91 -8.10 1.74 -6.71
CA LYS A 91 -8.71 1.92 -5.39
C LYS A 91 -7.67 2.34 -4.34
N LEU A 92 -6.50 1.69 -4.39
CA LEU A 92 -5.39 2.01 -3.49
C LEU A 92 -4.91 3.46 -3.65
N ALA A 93 -4.93 4.00 -4.88
CA ALA A 93 -4.52 5.37 -5.17
C ALA A 93 -5.31 6.43 -4.40
N LEU A 94 -6.59 6.17 -4.12
CA LEU A 94 -7.46 7.11 -3.42
C LEU A 94 -7.12 7.22 -1.92
N VAL A 95 -6.61 6.15 -1.35
CA VAL A 95 -6.36 6.04 0.11
C VAL A 95 -4.89 6.29 0.43
N ALA A 96 -4.00 5.71 -0.36
CA ALA A 96 -2.56 5.75 -0.15
C ALA A 96 -1.81 6.05 -1.48
N PRO A 97 -1.87 7.28 -1.99
CA PRO A 97 -1.24 7.65 -3.27
C PRO A 97 0.30 7.53 -3.24
N SER A 98 0.90 7.50 -2.05
CA SER A 98 2.34 7.26 -1.87
C SER A 98 2.75 5.79 -1.93
N ALA A 99 1.78 4.86 -1.94
CA ALA A 99 2.05 3.43 -1.91
C ALA A 99 2.80 2.97 -3.17
N LYS A 100 3.62 1.96 -2.98
CA LYS A 100 4.36 1.28 -4.04
C LYS A 100 4.02 -0.19 -4.02
N ILE A 101 3.69 -0.73 -5.16
CA ILE A 101 3.34 -2.13 -5.33
C ILE A 101 4.52 -2.84 -5.94
N ASN A 102 5.00 -3.88 -5.27
CA ASN A 102 6.04 -4.77 -5.78
C ASN A 102 5.42 -6.15 -6.01
N ILE A 103 5.56 -6.66 -7.21
CA ILE A 103 5.21 -8.03 -7.55
C ILE A 103 6.42 -8.92 -7.28
N ILE A 104 6.23 -9.94 -6.48
CA ILE A 104 7.27 -10.88 -6.06
C ILE A 104 7.04 -12.22 -6.74
N ARG A 105 8.09 -12.78 -7.32
CA ARG A 105 8.17 -14.15 -7.81
C ARG A 105 9.51 -14.74 -7.45
N ASP A 106 9.50 -15.96 -6.91
CA ASP A 106 10.72 -16.66 -6.47
C ASP A 106 11.61 -15.81 -5.54
N TYR A 107 10.97 -15.09 -4.59
CA TYR A 107 11.59 -14.13 -3.66
C TYR A 107 12.16 -12.86 -4.28
N ASP A 108 12.10 -12.70 -5.61
CA ASP A 108 12.61 -11.54 -6.32
C ASP A 108 11.50 -10.54 -6.71
N VAL A 109 11.83 -9.25 -6.70
CA VAL A 109 10.93 -8.21 -7.22
C VAL A 109 11.01 -8.22 -8.74
N VAL A 110 10.00 -8.77 -9.40
CA VAL A 110 9.93 -8.86 -10.86
C VAL A 110 9.29 -7.64 -11.51
N GLU A 111 8.42 -6.93 -10.78
CA GLU A 111 7.75 -5.73 -11.27
C GLU A 111 7.51 -4.74 -10.13
N LYS A 112 7.65 -3.45 -10.43
CA LYS A 112 7.32 -2.35 -9.52
C LYS A 112 6.25 -1.48 -10.18
N LYS A 113 5.08 -1.39 -9.55
CA LYS A 113 3.98 -0.54 -10.00
C LYS A 113 3.88 0.68 -9.08
N THR A 114 3.77 1.84 -9.67
CA THR A 114 3.37 3.06 -8.96
C THR A 114 1.86 3.19 -8.98
N VAL A 115 1.31 3.70 -7.90
CA VAL A 115 -0.10 3.95 -7.77
C VAL A 115 -0.40 5.32 -8.39
N ASN A 116 -1.34 5.38 -9.32
CA ASN A 116 -1.77 6.60 -9.97
C ASN A 116 -3.24 6.86 -9.68
N VAL A 117 -3.55 8.12 -9.34
CA VAL A 117 -4.94 8.52 -9.09
C VAL A 117 -5.67 8.53 -10.44
N PRO A 118 -6.79 7.78 -10.59
CA PRO A 118 -7.54 7.74 -11.83
C PRO A 118 -8.33 9.05 -12.02
N GLU A 119 -8.64 9.41 -13.27
CA GLU A 119 -9.47 10.60 -13.56
C GLU A 119 -10.92 10.45 -13.08
N LYS A 120 -11.43 9.22 -13.04
CA LYS A 120 -12.80 8.89 -12.64
C LYS A 120 -12.81 7.78 -11.61
N VAL A 121 -13.74 7.91 -10.65
CA VAL A 121 -13.92 6.95 -9.55
C VAL A 121 -15.39 6.55 -9.51
N GLU A 122 -15.68 5.25 -9.63
CA GLU A 122 -17.05 4.74 -9.64
C GLU A 122 -17.25 3.64 -8.60
N GLY A 123 -18.29 3.80 -7.76
CA GLY A 123 -18.72 2.78 -6.80
C GLY A 123 -17.79 2.55 -5.61
N ILE A 124 -16.72 3.32 -5.47
CA ILE A 124 -15.70 3.15 -4.42
C ILE A 124 -15.94 4.10 -3.26
N VAL A 125 -16.30 5.35 -3.57
CA VAL A 125 -16.45 6.43 -2.60
C VAL A 125 -17.90 6.78 -2.44
N LYS A 126 -18.33 7.01 -1.17
CA LYS A 126 -19.65 7.49 -0.83
C LYS A 126 -19.74 9.02 -0.99
N CYS A 127 -20.86 9.53 -1.49
CA CYS A 127 -21.07 10.96 -1.56
C CYS A 127 -21.34 11.54 -0.17
N MET A 128 -20.59 12.55 0.23
CA MET A 128 -20.73 13.22 1.52
C MET A 128 -22.01 14.06 1.62
N ASN A 129 -22.65 14.40 0.51
CA ASN A 129 -23.89 15.15 0.55
C ASN A 129 -25.06 14.23 0.94
N PRO A 130 -25.64 14.37 2.15
CA PRO A 130 -26.73 13.52 2.59
C PRO A 130 -27.96 13.58 1.68
N LYS A 131 -28.12 14.67 0.92
CA LYS A 131 -29.23 14.86 -0.03
C LYS A 131 -28.92 14.35 -1.44
N CYS A 132 -27.75 13.77 -1.67
CA CYS A 132 -27.40 13.21 -2.98
C CYS A 132 -28.23 11.96 -3.25
N ILE A 133 -28.72 11.82 -4.48
CA ILE A 133 -29.50 10.65 -4.93
C ILE A 133 -28.77 9.33 -4.65
N THR A 134 -27.43 9.31 -4.71
CA THR A 134 -26.63 8.12 -4.44
C THR A 134 -26.72 7.61 -2.98
N ASN A 135 -27.21 8.44 -2.07
CA ASN A 135 -27.44 8.07 -0.66
C ASN A 135 -28.89 7.65 -0.38
N HIS A 136 -29.80 7.80 -1.34
CA HIS A 136 -31.23 7.50 -1.19
C HIS A 136 -31.68 6.36 -2.10
N GLU A 137 -31.01 6.16 -3.20
CA GLU A 137 -31.34 5.13 -4.18
C GLU A 137 -30.12 4.23 -4.44
N LYS A 138 -30.35 3.04 -4.96
CA LYS A 138 -29.30 2.09 -5.36
C LYS A 138 -28.65 2.53 -6.67
N VAL A 139 -28.02 3.70 -6.65
CA VAL A 139 -27.29 4.27 -7.79
C VAL A 139 -25.79 4.19 -7.50
N ARG A 140 -25.03 3.64 -8.43
CA ARG A 140 -23.58 3.57 -8.32
C ARG A 140 -23.00 4.98 -8.29
N THR A 141 -22.21 5.29 -7.28
CA THR A 141 -21.55 6.59 -7.16
C THR A 141 -20.56 6.81 -8.30
N LYS A 142 -20.49 8.04 -8.79
CA LYS A 142 -19.55 8.48 -9.83
C LYS A 142 -18.93 9.80 -9.45
N PHE A 143 -17.61 9.87 -9.52
CA PHE A 143 -16.84 11.07 -9.22
C PHE A 143 -15.84 11.34 -10.33
N THR A 144 -15.53 12.61 -10.52
CA THR A 144 -14.38 13.07 -11.30
C THR A 144 -13.32 13.59 -10.34
N VAL A 145 -12.07 13.20 -10.53
CA VAL A 145 -10.94 13.73 -9.78
C VAL A 145 -10.63 15.12 -10.33
N VAL A 146 -10.83 16.16 -9.51
CA VAL A 146 -10.57 17.56 -9.90
C VAL A 146 -9.21 18.04 -9.40
N LYS A 147 -8.63 17.34 -8.44
CA LYS A 147 -7.27 17.54 -7.94
C LYS A 147 -6.74 16.19 -7.42
N ASP A 148 -5.48 15.90 -7.69
CA ASP A 148 -4.82 14.64 -7.37
C ASP A 148 -3.88 14.72 -6.14
N SER A 149 -3.49 15.93 -5.73
CA SER A 149 -2.60 16.10 -4.58
C SER A 149 -2.85 17.44 -3.85
N PRO A 150 -3.51 17.46 -2.69
CA PRO A 150 -4.33 16.39 -2.12
C PRO A 150 -5.53 16.05 -3.01
N ILE A 151 -6.04 14.82 -2.91
CA ILE A 151 -7.14 14.36 -3.76
C ILE A 151 -8.44 15.10 -3.44
N VAL A 152 -9.08 15.63 -4.48
CA VAL A 152 -10.42 16.23 -4.40
C VAL A 152 -11.30 15.63 -5.48
N LEU A 153 -12.44 15.10 -5.07
CA LEU A 153 -13.43 14.46 -5.92
C LEU A 153 -14.66 15.35 -6.10
N LYS A 154 -15.18 15.43 -7.33
CA LYS A 154 -16.45 16.08 -7.64
C LYS A 154 -17.50 15.02 -7.95
N CYS A 155 -18.61 15.01 -7.19
CA CYS A 155 -19.72 14.09 -7.44
C CYS A 155 -20.38 14.42 -8.78
N HIS A 156 -20.62 13.40 -9.61
CA HIS A 156 -21.29 13.53 -10.90
C HIS A 156 -22.75 14.00 -10.76
N TYR A 157 -23.45 13.58 -9.70
CA TYR A 157 -24.89 13.82 -9.53
C TYR A 157 -25.21 15.15 -8.85
N CYS A 158 -24.57 15.41 -7.70
CA CYS A 158 -24.85 16.63 -6.91
C CYS A 158 -23.77 17.72 -7.06
N GLU A 159 -22.68 17.43 -7.77
CA GLU A 159 -21.56 18.31 -8.04
C GLU A 159 -20.78 18.79 -6.82
N LYS A 160 -21.11 18.34 -5.61
CA LYS A 160 -20.34 18.67 -4.40
C LYS A 160 -18.95 18.07 -4.44
N LEU A 161 -18.00 18.80 -3.86
CA LEU A 161 -16.62 18.38 -3.71
C LEU A 161 -16.45 17.60 -2.42
N THR A 162 -15.62 16.56 -2.48
CA THR A 162 -15.16 15.77 -1.33
C THR A 162 -13.65 15.78 -1.34
N ASP A 163 -13.03 16.22 -0.27
CA ASP A 163 -11.59 16.16 -0.09
C ASP A 163 -11.15 14.81 0.48
N GLN A 164 -9.84 14.58 0.47
CA GLN A 164 -9.25 13.31 0.90
C GLN A 164 -9.49 13.01 2.39
N GLU A 165 -9.55 14.03 3.25
CA GLU A 165 -9.72 13.85 4.70
C GLU A 165 -11.15 13.41 5.06
N HIS A 166 -12.14 13.84 4.29
CA HIS A 166 -13.56 13.55 4.50
C HIS A 166 -14.08 12.44 3.58
N MET A 167 -13.20 11.75 2.87
CA MET A 167 -13.59 10.68 1.95
C MET A 167 -13.99 9.42 2.71
N GLU A 168 -15.22 8.97 2.53
CA GLU A 168 -15.73 7.70 3.03
C GLU A 168 -15.82 6.67 1.90
N MET A 169 -15.37 5.44 2.16
CA MET A 169 -15.49 4.33 1.23
C MET A 169 -16.88 3.67 1.36
N ASN A 170 -17.38 3.12 0.24
CA ASN A 170 -18.65 2.37 0.21
C ASN A 170 -18.51 1.00 0.87
#